data_81f18b84da2ede4b4bfb13415749437c
#
_entry.id   81f18b84da2ede4b4bfb13415749437c
#
_cell.length_a   1.000
_cell.length_b   1.000
_cell.length_c   1.000
_cell.angle_alpha   90.00
_cell.angle_beta   90.00
_cell.angle_gamma   90.00
#
_symmetry.space_group_name_H-M   'P 1'
#
loop_
_entity.id
_entity.type
_entity.pdbx_description
1 polymer ?
#
loop_
_entity_poly.entity_id
_entity_poly.type
_entity_poly.pdbx_seq_one_letter_code
_entity_poly.pdbx_strand_id
1 'polypeptide(L)'
;MKKLFAIVAVLGLLGTAQVAAQTEDVNNVQQTETVDSAAVASDSVVAEEPAVEEPAAEAPVQVTEDEGVAGVHKTIKTKFIEGGAEFMALVAIAMVIGLAFCIERIIYLSMADVNTKKLMAKIADALAKNDVEAAKDVCRNTAGPVAAICYQGLLRIDEGLETVERSVVSYGSLQSSMLEKNCSWITLFIAMAPSLGFLGTVIGMVMSFDEIQQKGDISPTIVAGGMKVALITTIYGIIVALVLQVFYNFILTKIEALVSDMEDCSITLLDLLTKFNLKK
;
A
#
# COMPACT_ATOMS: atom_id res chain seq x y z
N MET A 1 12.84 1.18 -21.01
CA MET A 1 11.54 0.76 -20.46
C MET A 1 11.26 -0.74 -20.63
N LYS A 2 11.35 -1.34 -21.84
CA LYS A 2 11.06 -2.79 -22.03
C LYS A 2 11.95 -3.76 -21.24
N LYS A 3 13.23 -3.43 -21.01
CA LYS A 3 14.15 -4.27 -20.21
C LYS A 3 13.92 -4.16 -18.70
N LEU A 4 13.45 -3.00 -18.21
CA LEU A 4 13.08 -2.81 -16.80
C LEU A 4 11.79 -3.59 -16.45
N PHE A 5 10.81 -3.63 -17.37
CA PHE A 5 9.60 -4.43 -17.23
C PHE A 5 9.89 -5.95 -17.17
N ALA A 6 10.88 -6.42 -17.92
CA ALA A 6 11.28 -7.83 -17.91
C ALA A 6 11.89 -8.25 -16.56
N ILE A 7 12.68 -7.38 -15.94
CA ILE A 7 13.29 -7.65 -14.62
C ILE A 7 12.24 -7.64 -13.51
N VAL A 8 11.29 -6.71 -13.56
CA VAL A 8 10.17 -6.65 -12.59
C VAL A 8 9.22 -7.84 -12.77
N ALA A 9 8.97 -8.30 -14.01
CA ALA A 9 8.16 -9.48 -14.28
C ALA A 9 8.78 -10.77 -13.77
N VAL A 10 10.11 -10.93 -13.85
CA VAL A 10 10.83 -12.10 -13.33
C VAL A 10 10.82 -12.12 -11.79
N LEU A 11 10.97 -10.96 -11.14
CA LEU A 11 10.87 -10.85 -9.67
C LEU A 11 9.44 -11.08 -9.16
N GLY A 12 8.41 -10.68 -9.91
CA GLY A 12 7.01 -10.93 -9.57
C GLY A 12 6.61 -12.41 -9.66
N LEU A 13 7.18 -13.16 -10.62
CA LEU A 13 6.92 -14.60 -10.80
C LEU A 13 7.53 -15.46 -9.68
N LEU A 14 8.65 -15.03 -9.09
CA LEU A 14 9.28 -15.73 -7.95
C LEU A 14 8.48 -15.54 -6.65
N GLY A 15 7.78 -14.40 -6.47
CA GLY A 15 6.96 -14.14 -5.28
C GLY A 15 5.65 -14.93 -5.25
N THR A 16 5.05 -15.24 -6.41
CA THR A 16 3.77 -15.96 -6.47
C THR A 16 3.90 -17.47 -6.23
N ALA A 17 5.08 -18.06 -6.49
CA ALA A 17 5.33 -19.48 -6.23
C ALA A 17 5.43 -19.81 -4.73
N GLN A 18 5.87 -18.87 -3.90
CA GLN A 18 5.98 -19.10 -2.44
C GLN A 18 4.64 -18.91 -1.71
N VAL A 19 3.75 -18.07 -2.22
CA VAL A 19 2.41 -17.90 -1.61
C VAL A 19 1.51 -19.12 -1.88
N ALA A 20 1.66 -19.78 -3.03
CA ALA A 20 0.91 -20.99 -3.34
C ALA A 20 1.34 -22.22 -2.50
N ALA A 21 2.62 -22.33 -2.12
CA ALA A 21 3.12 -23.40 -1.27
C ALA A 21 2.67 -23.28 0.21
N GLN A 22 2.43 -22.07 0.69
CA GLN A 22 1.96 -21.85 2.08
C GLN A 22 0.45 -22.06 2.27
N THR A 23 -0.34 -22.04 1.19
CA THR A 23 -1.79 -22.30 1.27
C THR A 23 -2.15 -23.79 1.24
N GLU A 24 -1.27 -24.66 0.76
CA GLU A 24 -1.51 -26.13 0.80
C GLU A 24 -1.22 -26.74 2.17
N ASP A 25 -0.27 -26.21 2.94
CA ASP A 25 0.06 -26.72 4.28
C ASP A 25 -0.97 -26.35 5.36
N VAL A 26 -1.74 -25.27 5.18
CA VAL A 26 -2.77 -24.86 6.16
C VAL A 26 -4.05 -25.68 6.05
N ASN A 27 -4.34 -26.27 4.87
CA ASN A 27 -5.54 -27.07 4.69
C ASN A 27 -5.40 -28.55 5.12
N ASN A 28 -4.18 -29.00 5.41
CA ASN A 28 -3.95 -30.41 5.82
C ASN A 28 -3.85 -30.63 7.34
N VAL A 29 -3.94 -29.59 8.16
CA VAL A 29 -3.85 -29.66 9.63
C VAL A 29 -5.23 -29.71 10.31
N GLN A 30 -6.34 -29.55 9.56
CA GLN A 30 -7.67 -29.46 10.17
C GLN A 30 -8.54 -30.73 10.08
N GLN A 31 -7.97 -31.91 9.81
CA GLN A 31 -8.75 -33.14 9.69
C GLN A 31 -8.23 -34.35 10.50
N THR A 32 -7.54 -34.18 11.61
CA THR A 32 -7.38 -35.28 12.60
C THR A 32 -7.19 -34.69 13.99
N GLU A 33 -8.18 -34.86 14.82
CA GLU A 33 -8.15 -35.21 16.22
C GLU A 33 -9.32 -34.65 17.01
N THR A 34 -10.36 -35.47 17.07
CA THR A 34 -11.26 -35.53 18.22
C THR A 34 -11.04 -36.87 18.92
N VAL A 35 -11.15 -36.85 20.24
CA VAL A 35 -11.14 -37.99 21.23
C VAL A 35 -9.74 -38.22 21.81
N ASP A 36 -9.45 -38.14 23.11
CA ASP A 36 -10.18 -38.47 24.30
C ASP A 36 -9.48 -37.88 25.56
N SER A 37 -10.26 -37.67 26.60
CA SER A 37 -9.90 -37.23 27.93
C SER A 37 -9.43 -38.42 28.78
N ALA A 38 -8.34 -38.30 29.53
CA ALA A 38 -8.27 -38.77 30.93
C ALA A 38 -6.84 -38.70 31.55
N ALA A 39 -6.70 -37.88 32.55
CA ALA A 39 -6.22 -38.18 33.91
C ALA A 39 -4.76 -38.64 34.20
N VAL A 40 -4.15 -37.89 35.10
CA VAL A 40 -3.45 -38.22 36.35
C VAL A 40 -1.91 -38.26 36.36
N ALA A 41 -1.43 -37.48 37.31
CA ALA A 41 -0.33 -37.61 38.29
C ALA A 41 1.06 -37.02 37.95
N SER A 42 1.27 -35.96 38.71
CA SER A 42 2.49 -35.53 39.41
C SER A 42 3.71 -36.49 39.36
N ASP A 43 4.86 -35.95 38.95
CA ASP A 43 6.05 -36.14 39.75
C ASP A 43 7.00 -34.92 39.61
N SER A 44 7.42 -34.45 40.77
CA SER A 44 8.30 -33.33 40.99
C SER A 44 9.75 -33.81 40.86
N VAL A 45 10.49 -33.30 39.87
CA VAL A 45 11.94 -33.33 39.89
C VAL A 45 12.47 -31.90 39.84
N VAL A 46 13.00 -31.49 40.99
CA VAL A 46 13.83 -30.31 41.17
C VAL A 46 15.10 -30.51 40.35
N ALA A 47 15.33 -29.72 39.34
CA ALA A 47 16.61 -29.57 38.69
C ALA A 47 17.10 -28.13 38.85
N GLU A 48 18.24 -28.03 39.45
CA GLU A 48 19.05 -26.86 39.79
C GLU A 48 19.18 -25.88 38.62
N GLU A 49 18.85 -24.65 38.88
CA GLU A 49 19.04 -23.49 38.02
C GLU A 49 20.54 -23.14 37.99
N PRO A 50 21.24 -23.17 36.84
CA PRO A 50 22.56 -22.57 36.79
C PRO A 50 22.39 -21.03 36.75
N ALA A 51 23.04 -20.37 37.68
CA ALA A 51 23.13 -18.93 37.80
C ALA A 51 23.47 -18.31 36.43
N VAL A 52 22.53 -17.52 35.90
CA VAL A 52 22.76 -16.63 34.74
C VAL A 52 23.55 -15.45 35.28
N GLU A 53 24.81 -15.37 34.93
CA GLU A 53 25.62 -14.14 35.07
C GLU A 53 24.91 -13.02 34.31
N GLU A 54 24.57 -11.98 35.04
CA GLU A 54 24.02 -10.74 34.55
C GLU A 54 24.99 -10.13 33.53
N PRO A 55 24.62 -9.89 32.27
CA PRO A 55 25.50 -9.19 31.33
C PRO A 55 25.67 -7.75 31.84
N ALA A 56 26.90 -7.36 32.00
CA ALA A 56 27.33 -6.03 32.39
C ALA A 56 26.55 -4.96 31.65
N ALA A 57 26.03 -3.99 32.40
CA ALA A 57 25.35 -2.82 31.95
C ALA A 57 26.07 -2.18 30.75
N GLU A 58 25.42 -2.19 29.59
CA GLU A 58 25.86 -1.39 28.44
C GLU A 58 25.85 0.07 28.85
N ALA A 59 26.98 0.72 28.69
CA ALA A 59 27.15 2.14 28.91
C ALA A 59 26.08 2.93 28.14
N PRO A 60 25.52 4.00 28.69
CA PRO A 60 24.51 4.79 28.02
C PRO A 60 25.10 5.33 26.71
N VAL A 61 24.41 5.04 25.61
CA VAL A 61 24.67 5.66 24.31
C VAL A 61 24.56 7.17 24.53
N GLN A 62 25.70 7.85 24.55
CA GLN A 62 25.72 9.30 24.55
C GLN A 62 25.13 9.80 23.25
N VAL A 63 23.87 10.19 23.31
CA VAL A 63 23.22 10.99 22.27
C VAL A 63 23.86 12.37 22.36
N THR A 64 24.84 12.64 21.53
CA THR A 64 25.40 13.98 21.38
C THR A 64 24.33 14.84 20.71
N GLU A 65 23.79 15.79 21.45
CA GLU A 65 22.73 16.73 21.08
C GLU A 65 23.17 17.80 20.06
N ASP A 66 23.99 17.51 19.10
CA ASP A 66 24.41 18.52 18.11
C ASP A 66 24.54 17.96 16.67
N GLU A 67 23.52 17.23 16.24
CA GLU A 67 23.42 16.81 14.83
C GLU A 67 22.08 17.22 14.24
N GLY A 68 22.03 18.46 13.75
CA GLY A 68 20.97 18.92 12.85
C GLY A 68 20.86 17.98 11.63
N VAL A 69 19.95 18.29 10.70
CA VAL A 69 19.63 17.48 9.49
C VAL A 69 20.87 16.89 8.78
N ALA A 70 22.03 17.55 8.87
CA ALA A 70 23.32 17.09 8.33
C ALA A 70 23.85 15.82 9.03
N GLY A 71 23.66 15.70 10.35
CA GLY A 71 24.08 14.51 11.11
C GLY A 71 23.22 13.30 10.82
N VAL A 72 21.91 13.49 10.72
CA VAL A 72 20.96 12.43 10.32
C VAL A 72 21.33 11.87 8.94
N HIS A 73 21.63 12.75 7.97
CA HIS A 73 22.03 12.33 6.62
C HIS A 73 23.34 11.53 6.62
N LYS A 74 24.32 11.94 7.43
CA LYS A 74 25.59 11.22 7.57
C LYS A 74 25.40 9.84 8.19
N THR A 75 24.58 9.76 9.24
CA THR A 75 24.24 8.50 9.91
C THR A 75 23.52 7.53 8.96
N ILE A 76 22.50 8.02 8.22
CA ILE A 76 21.79 7.21 7.20
C ILE A 76 22.76 6.71 6.13
N LYS A 77 23.64 7.58 5.60
CA LYS A 77 24.65 7.19 4.61
C LYS A 77 25.59 6.11 5.13
N THR A 78 26.07 6.25 6.37
CA THR A 78 26.97 5.26 6.99
C THR A 78 26.24 3.91 7.16
N LYS A 79 25.01 3.93 7.67
CA LYS A 79 24.19 2.71 7.81
C LYS A 79 23.82 2.08 6.47
N PHE A 80 23.60 2.90 5.44
CA PHE A 80 23.37 2.41 4.08
C PHE A 80 24.59 1.64 3.52
N ILE A 81 25.80 2.13 3.75
CA ILE A 81 27.03 1.46 3.33
C ILE A 81 27.27 0.20 4.18
N GLU A 82 27.05 0.27 5.48
CA GLU A 82 27.17 -0.86 6.42
C GLU A 82 26.18 -2.01 6.14
N GLY A 83 25.00 -1.72 5.61
CA GLY A 83 23.97 -2.70 5.26
C GLY A 83 24.19 -3.45 3.95
N GLY A 84 25.33 -3.26 3.27
CA GLY A 84 25.59 -3.83 1.95
C GLY A 84 24.98 -2.96 0.84
N ALA A 85 25.80 -2.10 0.24
CA ALA A 85 25.36 -1.05 -0.67
C ALA A 85 24.52 -1.55 -1.87
N GLU A 86 24.84 -2.72 -2.42
CA GLU A 86 24.10 -3.32 -3.55
C GLU A 86 22.67 -3.68 -3.17
N PHE A 87 22.51 -4.29 -2.00
CA PHE A 87 21.21 -4.74 -1.52
C PHE A 87 20.34 -3.57 -1.05
N MET A 88 20.92 -2.64 -0.33
CA MET A 88 20.27 -1.41 0.11
C MET A 88 19.82 -0.54 -1.08
N ALA A 89 20.61 -0.52 -2.17
CA ALA A 89 20.24 0.19 -3.40
C ALA A 89 18.96 -0.38 -4.04
N LEU A 90 18.79 -1.71 -4.02
CA LEU A 90 17.60 -2.36 -4.57
C LEU A 90 16.33 -1.97 -3.79
N VAL A 91 16.39 -1.95 -2.46
CA VAL A 91 15.29 -1.49 -1.60
C VAL A 91 15.04 0.01 -1.80
N ALA A 92 16.09 0.82 -1.96
CA ALA A 92 15.96 2.25 -2.25
C ALA A 92 15.28 2.52 -3.60
N ILE A 93 15.61 1.74 -4.63
CA ILE A 93 14.95 1.83 -5.95
C ILE A 93 13.45 1.49 -5.81
N ALA A 94 13.12 0.43 -5.08
CA ALA A 94 11.73 0.07 -4.81
C ALA A 94 10.98 1.20 -4.09
N MET A 95 11.61 1.87 -3.12
CA MET A 95 11.06 3.03 -2.42
C MET A 95 10.78 4.20 -3.38
N VAL A 96 11.76 4.55 -4.24
CA VAL A 96 11.62 5.67 -5.19
C VAL A 96 10.49 5.40 -6.18
N ILE A 97 10.40 4.19 -6.72
CA ILE A 97 9.34 3.81 -7.65
C ILE A 97 7.98 3.82 -6.93
N GLY A 98 7.88 3.25 -5.73
CA GLY A 98 6.66 3.26 -4.92
C GLY A 98 6.18 4.68 -4.60
N LEU A 99 7.10 5.58 -4.20
CA LEU A 99 6.77 6.99 -3.97
C LEU A 99 6.36 7.71 -5.25
N ALA A 100 6.95 7.40 -6.40
CA ALA A 100 6.56 7.99 -7.68
C ALA A 100 5.09 7.63 -8.02
N PHE A 101 4.66 6.39 -7.79
CA PHE A 101 3.26 6.00 -7.94
C PHE A 101 2.34 6.69 -6.92
N CYS A 102 2.78 6.84 -5.68
CA CYS A 102 2.01 7.57 -4.66
C CYS A 102 1.80 9.04 -5.06
N ILE A 103 2.86 9.73 -5.49
CA ILE A 103 2.79 11.13 -5.92
C ILE A 103 1.90 11.27 -7.15
N GLU A 104 2.03 10.40 -8.15
CA GLU A 104 1.17 10.39 -9.34
C GLU A 104 -0.31 10.28 -8.94
N ARG A 105 -0.64 9.36 -8.02
CA ARG A 105 -2.00 9.17 -7.54
C ARG A 105 -2.54 10.36 -6.76
N ILE A 106 -1.75 10.92 -5.85
CA ILE A 106 -2.15 12.09 -5.05
C ILE A 106 -2.46 13.28 -5.97
N ILE A 107 -1.62 13.53 -6.98
CA ILE A 107 -1.85 14.62 -7.95
C ILE A 107 -3.13 14.36 -8.75
N TYR A 108 -3.31 13.13 -9.25
CA TYR A 108 -4.49 12.77 -10.02
C TYR A 108 -5.79 12.93 -9.22
N LEU A 109 -5.85 12.43 -7.98
CA LEU A 109 -7.01 12.54 -7.12
C LEU A 109 -7.28 14.00 -6.68
N SER A 110 -6.23 14.78 -6.46
CA SER A 110 -6.37 16.20 -6.14
C SER A 110 -6.97 17.01 -7.29
N MET A 111 -6.67 16.63 -8.54
CA MET A 111 -7.26 17.25 -9.73
C MET A 111 -8.69 16.75 -10.01
N ALA A 112 -9.03 15.56 -9.55
CA ALA A 112 -10.36 14.96 -9.68
C ALA A 112 -11.36 15.52 -8.66
N ASP A 113 -10.88 16.09 -7.55
CA ASP A 113 -11.68 16.67 -6.48
C ASP A 113 -12.30 18.01 -6.92
N VAL A 114 -13.62 18.04 -7.03
CA VAL A 114 -14.39 19.19 -7.51
C VAL A 114 -15.47 19.52 -6.48
N ASN A 115 -15.83 20.79 -6.37
CA ASN A 115 -16.90 21.22 -5.49
C ASN A 115 -18.27 20.75 -6.02
N THR A 116 -18.68 19.58 -5.55
CA THR A 116 -19.93 18.87 -5.92
C THR A 116 -21.19 19.70 -5.68
N LYS A 117 -21.23 20.44 -4.56
CA LYS A 117 -22.39 21.31 -4.21
C LYS A 117 -22.58 22.44 -5.23
N LYS A 118 -21.50 23.07 -5.66
CA LYS A 118 -21.58 24.13 -6.68
C LYS A 118 -21.96 23.60 -8.05
N LEU A 119 -21.47 22.41 -8.41
CA LEU A 119 -21.81 21.74 -9.65
C LEU A 119 -23.32 21.41 -9.67
N MET A 120 -23.82 20.75 -8.64
CA MET A 120 -25.23 20.35 -8.54
C MET A 120 -26.18 21.57 -8.52
N ALA A 121 -25.81 22.67 -7.85
CA ALA A 121 -26.58 23.91 -7.88
C ALA A 121 -26.70 24.47 -9.30
N LYS A 122 -25.60 24.53 -10.08
CA LYS A 122 -25.62 24.99 -11.46
C LYS A 122 -26.47 24.10 -12.37
N ILE A 123 -26.42 22.79 -12.20
CA ILE A 123 -27.24 21.83 -12.94
C ILE A 123 -28.73 22.05 -12.58
N ALA A 124 -29.05 22.19 -11.29
CA ALA A 124 -30.41 22.46 -10.83
C ALA A 124 -30.97 23.78 -11.42
N ASP A 125 -30.17 24.84 -11.44
CA ASP A 125 -30.55 26.15 -12.02
C ASP A 125 -30.83 26.04 -13.53
N ALA A 126 -30.02 25.28 -14.27
CA ALA A 126 -30.22 25.06 -15.70
C ALA A 126 -31.50 24.24 -15.97
N LEU A 127 -31.73 23.15 -15.23
CA LEU A 127 -32.94 22.33 -15.33
C LEU A 127 -34.20 23.09 -14.92
N ALA A 128 -34.11 24.00 -13.94
CA ALA A 128 -35.24 24.86 -13.55
C ALA A 128 -35.67 25.79 -14.68
N LYS A 129 -34.77 26.17 -15.57
CA LYS A 129 -35.01 26.98 -16.78
C LYS A 129 -35.43 26.16 -18.00
N ASN A 130 -35.60 24.84 -17.86
CA ASN A 130 -35.87 23.90 -18.95
C ASN A 130 -34.73 23.84 -19.99
N ASP A 131 -33.52 24.22 -19.64
CA ASP A 131 -32.36 24.21 -20.52
C ASP A 131 -31.44 23.02 -20.21
N VAL A 132 -31.75 21.89 -20.83
CA VAL A 132 -30.97 20.65 -20.66
C VAL A 132 -29.58 20.78 -21.30
N GLU A 133 -29.45 21.54 -22.40
CA GLU A 133 -28.16 21.72 -23.06
C GLU A 133 -27.22 22.57 -22.19
N ALA A 134 -27.72 23.62 -21.54
CA ALA A 134 -26.92 24.37 -20.58
C ALA A 134 -26.47 23.48 -19.39
N ALA A 135 -27.31 22.55 -18.91
CA ALA A 135 -26.92 21.61 -17.88
C ALA A 135 -25.78 20.68 -18.37
N LYS A 136 -25.88 20.16 -19.60
CA LYS A 136 -24.81 19.35 -20.22
C LYS A 136 -23.51 20.14 -20.38
N ASP A 137 -23.59 21.41 -20.79
CA ASP A 137 -22.41 22.27 -20.95
C ASP A 137 -21.73 22.57 -19.61
N VAL A 138 -22.46 22.75 -18.52
CA VAL A 138 -21.90 22.88 -17.18
C VAL A 138 -21.09 21.64 -16.80
N CYS A 139 -21.63 20.45 -17.08
CA CYS A 139 -20.93 19.20 -16.81
C CYS A 139 -19.68 19.03 -17.70
N ARG A 140 -19.79 19.36 -18.99
CA ARG A 140 -18.67 19.28 -19.95
C ARG A 140 -17.50 20.20 -19.59
N ASN A 141 -17.79 21.39 -19.06
CA ASN A 141 -16.80 22.38 -18.67
C ASN A 141 -16.23 22.16 -17.26
N THR A 142 -16.71 21.15 -16.54
CA THR A 142 -16.23 20.81 -15.21
C THR A 142 -15.44 19.49 -15.28
N ALA A 143 -14.16 19.54 -14.90
CA ALA A 143 -13.34 18.32 -14.82
C ALA A 143 -13.75 17.48 -13.60
N GLY A 144 -13.57 16.17 -13.68
CA GLY A 144 -13.75 15.26 -12.55
C GLY A 144 -14.81 14.19 -12.79
N PRO A 145 -14.76 13.10 -11.99
CA PRO A 145 -15.63 11.93 -12.16
C PRO A 145 -17.09 12.26 -11.90
N VAL A 146 -17.40 13.12 -10.94
CA VAL A 146 -18.76 13.56 -10.62
C VAL A 146 -19.42 14.25 -11.82
N ALA A 147 -18.71 15.19 -12.45
CA ALA A 147 -19.23 15.89 -13.62
C ALA A 147 -19.47 14.95 -14.81
N ALA A 148 -18.55 13.97 -14.99
CA ALA A 148 -18.67 12.98 -16.03
C ALA A 148 -19.90 12.06 -15.86
N ILE A 149 -20.20 11.66 -14.62
CA ILE A 149 -21.39 10.86 -14.28
C ILE A 149 -22.66 11.69 -14.55
N CYS A 150 -22.71 12.94 -14.08
CA CYS A 150 -23.85 13.82 -14.32
C CYS A 150 -24.08 14.07 -15.82
N TYR A 151 -23.01 14.27 -16.59
CA TYR A 151 -23.07 14.41 -18.03
C TYR A 151 -23.68 13.18 -18.70
N GLN A 152 -23.24 11.98 -18.30
CA GLN A 152 -23.73 10.72 -18.85
C GLN A 152 -25.22 10.49 -18.51
N GLY A 153 -25.68 10.88 -17.31
CA GLY A 153 -27.11 10.86 -16.95
C GLY A 153 -27.94 11.84 -17.79
N LEU A 154 -27.48 13.10 -17.94
CA LEU A 154 -28.15 14.13 -18.73
C LEU A 154 -28.20 13.81 -20.22
N LEU A 155 -27.24 13.05 -20.75
CA LEU A 155 -27.23 12.64 -22.16
C LEU A 155 -28.41 11.71 -22.50
N ARG A 156 -28.86 10.93 -21.53
CA ARG A 156 -29.93 9.92 -21.70
C ARG A 156 -31.28 10.33 -21.10
N ILE A 157 -31.47 11.62 -20.83
CA ILE A 157 -32.70 12.10 -20.17
C ILE A 157 -33.96 11.78 -20.97
N ASP A 158 -33.88 11.71 -22.30
CA ASP A 158 -35.02 11.41 -23.19
C ASP A 158 -35.35 9.90 -23.26
N GLU A 159 -34.46 9.02 -22.79
CA GLU A 159 -34.66 7.57 -22.79
C GLU A 159 -35.47 7.07 -21.57
N GLY A 160 -35.79 7.95 -20.63
CA GLY A 160 -36.54 7.63 -19.41
C GLY A 160 -35.66 7.45 -18.18
N LEU A 161 -36.26 7.66 -17.00
CA LEU A 161 -35.54 7.73 -15.73
C LEU A 161 -34.83 6.43 -15.35
N GLU A 162 -35.42 5.27 -15.64
CA GLU A 162 -34.81 3.95 -15.38
C GLU A 162 -33.53 3.75 -16.20
N THR A 163 -33.51 4.18 -17.46
CA THR A 163 -32.32 4.10 -18.30
C THR A 163 -31.25 5.05 -17.82
N VAL A 164 -31.62 6.23 -17.38
CA VAL A 164 -30.69 7.22 -16.77
C VAL A 164 -30.03 6.64 -15.53
N GLU A 165 -30.83 6.09 -14.59
CA GLU A 165 -30.34 5.48 -13.36
C GLU A 165 -29.34 4.35 -13.65
N ARG A 166 -29.72 3.42 -14.50
CA ARG A 166 -28.85 2.31 -14.91
C ARG A 166 -27.53 2.79 -15.54
N SER A 167 -27.61 3.84 -16.36
CA SER A 167 -26.44 4.43 -16.99
C SER A 167 -25.53 5.15 -15.99
N VAL A 168 -26.07 5.90 -15.05
CA VAL A 168 -25.36 6.60 -13.98
C VAL A 168 -24.62 5.61 -13.09
N VAL A 169 -25.29 4.54 -12.64
CA VAL A 169 -24.71 3.48 -11.81
C VAL A 169 -23.58 2.76 -12.56
N SER A 170 -23.82 2.36 -13.80
CA SER A 170 -22.81 1.66 -14.62
C SER A 170 -21.60 2.52 -14.89
N TYR A 171 -21.77 3.80 -15.20
CA TYR A 171 -20.67 4.73 -15.44
C TYR A 171 -19.95 5.12 -14.14
N GLY A 172 -20.68 5.20 -13.02
CA GLY A 172 -20.11 5.40 -11.68
C GLY A 172 -19.15 4.28 -11.30
N SER A 173 -19.52 3.04 -11.52
CA SER A 173 -18.65 1.88 -11.29
C SER A 173 -17.38 1.92 -12.15
N LEU A 174 -17.50 2.33 -13.42
CA LEU A 174 -16.34 2.53 -14.29
C LEU A 174 -15.41 3.63 -13.76
N GLN A 175 -15.97 4.75 -13.31
CA GLN A 175 -15.19 5.86 -12.74
C GLN A 175 -14.48 5.45 -11.44
N SER A 176 -15.15 4.69 -10.55
CA SER A 176 -14.54 4.14 -9.35
C SER A 176 -13.33 3.27 -9.68
N SER A 177 -13.44 2.37 -10.65
CA SER A 177 -12.31 1.55 -11.11
C SER A 177 -11.15 2.39 -11.66
N MET A 178 -11.44 3.53 -12.29
CA MET A 178 -10.41 4.46 -12.77
C MET A 178 -9.70 5.20 -11.61
N LEU A 179 -10.42 5.50 -10.55
CA LEU A 179 -9.85 6.09 -9.33
C LEU A 179 -8.91 5.12 -8.62
N GLU A 180 -9.21 3.83 -8.61
CA GLU A 180 -8.38 2.78 -8.00
C GLU A 180 -7.20 2.33 -8.88
N LYS A 181 -7.15 2.77 -10.12
CA LYS A 181 -6.10 2.40 -11.05
C LYS A 181 -4.72 2.70 -10.47
N ASN A 182 -3.75 1.80 -10.67
CA ASN A 182 -2.38 1.86 -10.15
C ASN A 182 -2.22 1.69 -8.63
N CYS A 183 -3.29 1.60 -7.82
CA CYS A 183 -3.18 1.32 -6.39
C CYS A 183 -2.54 -0.04 -6.11
N SER A 184 -2.79 -1.03 -6.99
CA SER A 184 -2.18 -2.36 -6.90
C SER A 184 -0.65 -2.33 -7.01
N TRP A 185 -0.07 -1.38 -7.76
CA TRP A 185 1.38 -1.22 -7.82
C TRP A 185 1.96 -0.71 -6.50
N ILE A 186 1.27 0.21 -5.84
CA ILE A 186 1.69 0.72 -4.53
C ILE A 186 1.68 -0.42 -3.51
N THR A 187 0.60 -1.21 -3.47
CA THR A 187 0.47 -2.38 -2.59
C THR A 187 1.58 -3.42 -2.85
N LEU A 188 1.95 -3.63 -4.11
CA LEU A 188 3.06 -4.50 -4.47
C LEU A 188 4.38 -4.02 -3.84
N PHE A 189 4.71 -2.73 -3.94
CA PHE A 189 5.94 -2.18 -3.36
C PHE A 189 5.93 -2.20 -1.83
N ILE A 190 4.76 -2.01 -1.19
CA ILE A 190 4.59 -2.14 0.25
C ILE A 190 4.92 -3.57 0.71
N ALA A 191 4.44 -4.60 0.00
CA ALA A 191 4.71 -6.00 0.33
C ALA A 191 6.15 -6.41 -0.03
N MET A 192 6.70 -5.87 -1.11
CA MET A 192 8.03 -6.22 -1.61
C MET A 192 9.15 -5.66 -0.73
N ALA A 193 8.98 -4.48 -0.15
CA ALA A 193 10.04 -3.83 0.63
C ALA A 193 10.49 -4.65 1.85
N PRO A 194 9.60 -5.17 2.73
CA PRO A 194 10.01 -6.04 3.83
C PRO A 194 10.56 -7.39 3.34
N SER A 195 10.02 -7.94 2.25
CA SER A 195 10.51 -9.20 1.68
C SER A 195 11.94 -9.07 1.17
N LEU A 196 12.28 -7.94 0.54
CA LEU A 196 13.66 -7.61 0.19
C LEU A 196 14.52 -7.43 1.45
N GLY A 197 14.04 -6.75 2.49
CA GLY A 197 14.75 -6.64 3.77
C GLY A 197 15.06 -8.01 4.36
N PHE A 198 14.09 -8.91 4.38
CA PHE A 198 14.29 -10.29 4.84
C PHE A 198 15.28 -11.07 3.98
N LEU A 199 15.22 -10.93 2.65
CA LEU A 199 16.21 -11.53 1.76
C LEU A 199 17.64 -11.06 2.09
N GLY A 200 17.80 -9.79 2.47
CA GLY A 200 19.06 -9.23 2.96
C GLY A 200 19.57 -9.93 4.22
N THR A 201 18.70 -10.36 5.14
CA THR A 201 19.15 -11.12 6.32
C THR A 201 19.70 -12.48 5.94
N VAL A 202 19.02 -13.18 5.04
CA VAL A 202 19.48 -14.50 4.58
C VAL A 202 20.86 -14.40 3.90
N ILE A 203 21.02 -13.42 3.01
CA ILE A 203 22.30 -13.20 2.31
C ILE A 203 23.40 -12.79 3.29
N GLY A 204 23.10 -11.89 4.24
CA GLY A 204 24.09 -11.47 5.26
C GLY A 204 24.57 -12.64 6.14
N MET A 205 23.68 -13.56 6.50
CA MET A 205 24.05 -14.76 7.22
C MET A 205 24.87 -15.74 6.37
N VAL A 206 24.49 -15.96 5.11
CA VAL A 206 25.26 -16.81 4.18
C VAL A 206 26.67 -16.28 4.03
N MET A 207 26.85 -14.98 3.83
CA MET A 207 28.18 -14.36 3.72
C MET A 207 29.02 -14.57 4.98
N SER A 208 28.41 -14.54 6.18
CA SER A 208 29.13 -14.85 7.42
C SER A 208 29.59 -16.29 7.49
N PHE A 209 28.77 -17.25 7.08
CA PHE A 209 29.13 -18.66 7.05
C PHE A 209 30.21 -18.95 6.01
N ASP A 210 30.15 -18.31 4.84
CA ASP A 210 31.18 -18.42 3.82
C ASP A 210 32.55 -17.90 4.33
N GLU A 211 32.51 -16.80 5.10
CA GLU A 211 33.73 -16.21 5.68
C GLU A 211 34.33 -17.13 6.78
N ILE A 212 33.49 -17.75 7.60
CA ILE A 212 33.91 -18.78 8.58
C ILE A 212 34.54 -19.98 7.87
N GLN A 213 33.93 -20.47 6.78
CA GLN A 213 34.42 -21.59 6.00
C GLN A 213 35.78 -21.30 5.40
N GLN A 214 36.00 -20.08 4.87
CA GLN A 214 37.28 -19.69 4.28
C GLN A 214 38.40 -19.52 5.31
N LYS A 215 38.08 -18.97 6.50
CA LYS A 215 39.07 -18.69 7.55
C LYS A 215 39.34 -19.91 8.45
N GLY A 216 38.43 -20.89 8.45
CA GLY A 216 38.57 -22.13 9.24
C GLY A 216 38.42 -21.92 10.76
N ASP A 217 38.03 -20.73 11.20
CA ASP A 217 37.87 -20.36 12.61
C ASP A 217 36.55 -19.59 12.85
N ILE A 218 35.87 -19.94 13.93
CA ILE A 218 34.60 -19.30 14.34
C ILE A 218 34.96 -18.09 15.21
N SER A 219 35.14 -16.94 14.59
CA SER A 219 35.34 -15.69 15.32
C SER A 219 33.99 -15.00 15.61
N PRO A 220 33.69 -14.64 16.88
CA PRO A 220 32.48 -13.86 17.23
C PRO A 220 32.33 -12.56 16.42
N THR A 221 33.44 -11.93 16.04
CA THR A 221 33.46 -10.72 15.24
C THR A 221 32.99 -10.91 13.80
N ILE A 222 33.26 -12.04 13.19
CA ILE A 222 32.80 -12.38 11.83
C ILE A 222 31.28 -12.57 11.85
N VAL A 223 30.80 -13.37 12.80
CA VAL A 223 29.35 -13.62 12.97
C VAL A 223 28.59 -12.31 13.25
N ALA A 224 29.10 -11.50 14.18
CA ALA A 224 28.51 -10.20 14.53
C ALA A 224 28.47 -9.23 13.33
N GLY A 225 29.51 -9.26 12.47
CA GLY A 225 29.56 -8.43 11.25
C GLY A 225 28.42 -8.73 10.29
N GLY A 226 28.21 -10.00 9.94
CA GLY A 226 27.13 -10.39 9.04
C GLY A 226 25.74 -10.25 9.65
N MET A 227 25.58 -10.53 10.95
CA MET A 227 24.33 -10.25 11.65
C MET A 227 23.98 -8.75 11.63
N LYS A 228 24.96 -7.87 11.80
CA LYS A 228 24.76 -6.42 11.73
C LYS A 228 24.23 -6.01 10.35
N VAL A 229 24.84 -6.49 9.28
CA VAL A 229 24.37 -6.25 7.90
C VAL A 229 22.94 -6.73 7.72
N ALA A 230 22.67 -7.97 8.13
CA ALA A 230 21.36 -8.59 8.06
C ALA A 230 20.27 -7.77 8.75
N LEU A 231 20.49 -7.34 9.98
CA LEU A 231 19.52 -6.56 10.77
C LEU A 231 19.29 -5.16 10.16
N ILE A 232 20.33 -4.48 9.67
CA ILE A 232 20.20 -3.17 9.06
C ILE A 232 19.31 -3.23 7.81
N THR A 233 19.48 -4.24 6.96
CA THR A 233 18.67 -4.38 5.73
C THR A 233 17.19 -4.61 6.04
N THR A 234 16.89 -5.41 7.05
CA THR A 234 15.49 -5.64 7.48
C THR A 234 14.85 -4.38 8.03
N ILE A 235 15.54 -3.66 8.92
CA ILE A 235 15.05 -2.38 9.46
C ILE A 235 14.72 -1.41 8.32
N TYR A 236 15.60 -1.30 7.34
CA TYR A 236 15.41 -0.41 6.20
C TYR A 236 14.19 -0.82 5.36
N GLY A 237 14.03 -2.12 5.07
CA GLY A 237 12.88 -2.64 4.33
C GLY A 237 11.55 -2.35 5.03
N ILE A 238 11.50 -2.51 6.36
CA ILE A 238 10.32 -2.23 7.17
C ILE A 238 10.00 -0.72 7.16
N ILE A 239 11.01 0.15 7.33
CA ILE A 239 10.82 1.60 7.29
C ILE A 239 10.23 2.04 5.95
N VAL A 240 10.76 1.51 4.83
CA VAL A 240 10.24 1.80 3.48
C VAL A 240 8.78 1.38 3.35
N ALA A 241 8.42 0.18 3.82
CA ALA A 241 7.05 -0.29 3.80
C ALA A 241 6.10 0.61 4.61
N LEU A 242 6.50 1.02 5.82
CA LEU A 242 5.71 1.89 6.68
C LEU A 242 5.47 3.27 6.03
N VAL A 243 6.50 3.84 5.41
CA VAL A 243 6.35 5.13 4.70
C VAL A 243 5.35 4.99 3.55
N LEU A 244 5.50 3.98 2.69
CA LEU A 244 4.58 3.74 1.57
C LEU A 244 3.15 3.44 2.05
N GLN A 245 2.99 2.71 3.16
CA GLN A 245 1.70 2.38 3.74
C GLN A 245 0.93 3.62 4.20
N VAL A 246 1.62 4.60 4.79
CA VAL A 246 0.98 5.86 5.20
C VAL A 246 0.45 6.62 3.97
N PHE A 247 1.25 6.73 2.90
CA PHE A 247 0.80 7.36 1.66
C PHE A 247 -0.35 6.60 1.00
N TYR A 248 -0.30 5.28 1.01
CA TYR A 248 -1.35 4.43 0.46
C TYR A 248 -2.69 4.63 1.18
N ASN A 249 -2.69 4.65 2.52
CA ASN A 249 -3.90 4.90 3.31
C ASN A 249 -4.47 6.29 3.04
N PHE A 250 -3.63 7.31 2.87
CA PHE A 250 -4.08 8.64 2.49
C PHE A 250 -4.76 8.64 1.11
N ILE A 251 -4.19 7.93 0.13
CA ILE A 251 -4.76 7.78 -1.21
C ILE A 251 -6.11 7.07 -1.14
N LEU A 252 -6.21 5.97 -0.37
CA LEU A 252 -7.44 5.19 -0.23
C LEU A 252 -8.56 6.03 0.37
N THR A 253 -8.30 6.78 1.43
CA THR A 253 -9.28 7.70 2.05
C THR A 253 -9.77 8.77 1.05
N LYS A 254 -8.86 9.27 0.19
CA LYS A 254 -9.25 10.22 -0.86
C LYS A 254 -10.13 9.59 -1.94
N ILE A 255 -9.86 8.35 -2.33
CA ILE A 255 -10.69 7.60 -3.28
C ILE A 255 -12.08 7.38 -2.70
N GLU A 256 -12.17 6.91 -1.46
CA GLU A 256 -13.45 6.68 -0.76
C GLU A 256 -14.28 7.96 -0.67
N ALA A 257 -13.67 9.09 -0.35
CA ALA A 257 -14.36 10.38 -0.32
C ALA A 257 -14.93 10.76 -1.69
N LEU A 258 -14.13 10.59 -2.78
CA LEU A 258 -14.59 10.88 -4.14
C LEU A 258 -15.71 9.93 -4.60
N VAL A 259 -15.64 8.65 -4.22
CA VAL A 259 -16.70 7.67 -4.53
C VAL A 259 -17.99 8.05 -3.80
N SER A 260 -17.92 8.42 -2.52
CA SER A 260 -19.07 8.91 -1.77
C SER A 260 -19.69 10.17 -2.39
N ASP A 261 -18.86 11.11 -2.83
CA ASP A 261 -19.33 12.32 -3.54
C ASP A 261 -20.02 11.98 -4.88
N MET A 262 -19.52 10.96 -5.59
CA MET A 262 -20.13 10.46 -6.83
C MET A 262 -21.52 9.85 -6.57
N GLU A 263 -21.67 9.07 -5.52
CA GLU A 263 -22.92 8.45 -5.12
C GLU A 263 -23.95 9.50 -4.71
N ASP A 264 -23.57 10.43 -3.83
CA ASP A 264 -24.46 11.53 -3.37
C ASP A 264 -24.94 12.40 -4.54
N CYS A 265 -24.03 12.71 -5.47
CA CYS A 265 -24.41 13.48 -6.66
C CYS A 265 -25.29 12.69 -7.62
N SER A 266 -25.12 11.38 -7.72
CA SER A 266 -25.96 10.51 -8.53
C SER A 266 -27.42 10.51 -8.02
N ILE A 267 -27.61 10.37 -6.72
CA ILE A 267 -28.91 10.42 -6.07
C ILE A 267 -29.55 11.79 -6.28
N THR A 268 -28.80 12.86 -6.03
CA THR A 268 -29.29 14.24 -6.20
C THR A 268 -29.68 14.52 -7.66
N LEU A 269 -28.91 14.02 -8.63
CA LEU A 269 -29.22 14.16 -10.05
C LEU A 269 -30.54 13.46 -10.39
N LEU A 270 -30.74 12.22 -9.95
CA LEU A 270 -31.99 11.47 -10.18
C LEU A 270 -33.20 12.17 -9.59
N ASP A 271 -33.07 12.74 -8.40
CA ASP A 271 -34.11 13.55 -7.77
C ASP A 271 -34.45 14.80 -8.59
N LEU A 272 -33.47 15.49 -9.11
CA LEU A 272 -33.66 16.66 -9.97
C LEU A 272 -34.32 16.29 -11.29
N LEU A 273 -33.95 15.18 -11.91
CA LEU A 273 -34.54 14.68 -13.14
C LEU A 273 -35.98 14.20 -12.96
N THR A 274 -36.28 13.56 -11.83
CA THR A 274 -37.65 13.18 -11.47
C THR A 274 -38.56 14.42 -11.34
N LYS A 275 -38.08 15.45 -10.64
CA LYS A 275 -38.79 16.74 -10.52
C LYS A 275 -38.96 17.45 -11.86
N PHE A 276 -37.99 17.35 -12.72
CA PHE A 276 -38.03 17.91 -14.07
C PHE A 276 -39.08 17.19 -14.94
N ASN A 277 -39.10 15.85 -14.92
CA ASN A 277 -40.10 15.05 -15.66
C ASN A 277 -41.54 15.26 -15.17
N LEU A 278 -41.76 15.49 -13.86
CA LEU A 278 -43.06 15.78 -13.30
C LEU A 278 -43.60 17.17 -13.69
N LYS A 279 -42.71 18.09 -14.12
CA LYS A 279 -43.07 19.42 -14.60
C LYS A 279 -43.38 19.52 -16.09
N LYS A 280 -42.96 18.52 -16.86
CA LYS A 280 -43.15 18.43 -18.31
C LYS A 280 -44.43 17.69 -18.65
#